data_6bf322a2c6f2fe4e94bb2894f641c764
#
_entry.id   6bf322a2c6f2fe4e94bb2894f641c764
#
_cell.length_a   1.000
_cell.length_b   1.000
_cell.length_c   1.000
_cell.angle_alpha   90.00
_cell.angle_beta   90.00
_cell.angle_gamma   90.00
#
_symmetry.space_group_name_H-M   'P 1'
#
loop_
_entity.id
_entity.type
_entity.pdbx_description
1 polymer ?
#
loop_
_entity_poly.entity_id
_entity_poly.type
_entity_poly.pdbx_seq_one_letter_code
_entity_poly.pdbx_strand_id
1 'polypeptide(L)'
;MLYKERAKKEGYKKMIRFTKGNLLDRPASALVNTVNTVGVMGKGIALQFKEAFPYNYQVYRDACKKGKLQIGELLVVKDSNFLTGEKQIINFPTKTDWRMPSEYVYIEKGLIALRTYIQEYGMENLAMPAPGCGNGGLTWSIVKPIIEKCLSGLDIVIEVYEPG
;
A
#
# COMPACT_ATOMS: atom_id res chain seq x y z
N MET A 1 -20.95 4.63 1.10
CA MET A 1 -22.17 4.72 0.28
C MET A 1 -22.29 6.04 -0.44
N LEU A 2 -22.37 7.15 0.26
CA LEU A 2 -22.41 8.49 -0.35
C LEU A 2 -21.25 8.75 -1.32
N TYR A 3 -20.09 8.24 -1.01
CA TYR A 3 -18.89 8.38 -1.83
C TYR A 3 -19.00 7.63 -3.17
N LYS A 4 -19.51 6.39 -3.14
CA LYS A 4 -19.71 5.60 -4.35
C LYS A 4 -20.79 6.19 -5.24
N GLU A 5 -21.87 6.68 -4.65
CA GLU A 5 -22.96 7.32 -5.37
C GLU A 5 -22.52 8.65 -6.00
N ARG A 6 -21.74 9.44 -5.26
CA ARG A 6 -21.20 10.70 -5.74
C ARG A 6 -20.24 10.48 -6.90
N ALA A 7 -19.34 9.50 -6.77
CA ALA A 7 -18.42 9.13 -7.84
C ALA A 7 -19.16 8.67 -9.10
N LYS A 8 -20.23 7.90 -8.96
CA LYS A 8 -21.07 7.49 -10.09
C LYS A 8 -21.80 8.68 -10.74
N LYS A 9 -22.35 9.60 -9.92
CA LYS A 9 -23.06 10.80 -10.41
C LYS A 9 -22.14 11.77 -11.14
N GLU A 10 -20.91 11.91 -10.72
CA GLU A 10 -19.94 12.83 -11.30
C GLU A 10 -19.18 12.22 -12.48
N GLY A 11 -19.52 10.99 -12.90
CA GLY A 11 -18.86 10.31 -14.02
C GLY A 11 -17.40 9.98 -13.74
N TYR A 12 -17.03 9.83 -12.49
CA TYR A 12 -15.68 9.41 -12.10
C TYR A 12 -15.42 8.01 -12.62
N LYS A 13 -14.74 7.94 -13.77
CA LYS A 13 -14.26 6.67 -14.34
C LYS A 13 -13.17 6.03 -13.49
N LYS A 14 -12.55 6.82 -12.59
CA LYS A 14 -11.44 6.40 -11.75
C LYS A 14 -11.72 6.76 -10.31
N MET A 15 -11.75 5.75 -9.45
CA MET A 15 -11.81 5.91 -8.01
C MET A 15 -10.42 6.16 -7.40
N ILE A 16 -9.41 6.42 -8.24
CA ILE A 16 -8.04 6.70 -7.82
C ILE A 16 -7.87 8.21 -7.68
N ARG A 17 -7.42 8.64 -6.50
CA ARG A 17 -7.17 10.05 -6.18
C ARG A 17 -5.73 10.20 -5.76
N PHE A 18 -5.04 11.17 -6.35
CA PHE A 18 -3.66 11.50 -5.97
C PHE A 18 -3.68 12.69 -5.02
N THR A 19 -2.99 12.58 -3.91
CA THR A 19 -2.98 13.58 -2.85
C THR A 19 -1.62 13.66 -2.18
N LYS A 20 -1.49 14.54 -1.20
CA LYS A 20 -0.27 14.71 -0.38
C LYS A 20 -0.65 14.67 1.10
N GLY A 21 0.31 14.40 1.95
CA GLY A 21 0.12 14.35 3.39
C GLY A 21 0.59 13.04 3.99
N ASN A 22 0.17 12.76 5.20
CA ASN A 22 0.52 11.53 5.92
C ASN A 22 -0.63 10.53 5.82
N LEU A 23 -0.39 9.43 5.14
CA LEU A 23 -1.42 8.41 4.96
C LEU A 23 -1.85 7.74 6.26
N LEU A 24 -1.00 7.73 7.29
CA LEU A 24 -1.33 7.16 8.61
C LEU A 24 -2.42 7.95 9.35
N ASP A 25 -2.61 9.21 8.99
CA ASP A 25 -3.63 10.08 9.60
C ASP A 25 -4.99 9.95 8.90
N ARG A 26 -5.09 9.12 7.88
CA ARG A 26 -6.32 9.03 7.09
C ARG A 26 -7.33 8.04 7.69
N PRO A 27 -8.63 8.33 7.54
CA PRO A 27 -9.67 7.43 8.03
C PRO A 27 -9.90 6.21 7.14
N ALA A 28 -9.01 5.91 6.20
CA ALA A 28 -9.11 4.73 5.37
C ALA A 28 -9.05 3.45 6.22
N SER A 29 -9.87 2.48 5.89
CA SER A 29 -9.93 1.20 6.61
C SER A 29 -8.75 0.28 6.27
N ALA A 30 -8.15 0.46 5.11
CA ALA A 30 -7.00 -0.30 4.65
C ALA A 30 -5.86 0.63 4.27
N LEU A 31 -4.66 0.29 4.71
CA LEU A 31 -3.44 1.06 4.47
C LEU A 31 -2.37 0.17 3.85
N VAL A 32 -1.74 0.64 2.77
CA VAL A 32 -0.59 -0.07 2.19
C VAL A 32 0.69 0.42 2.86
N ASN A 33 1.47 -0.53 3.34
CA ASN A 33 2.82 -0.31 3.84
C ASN A 33 3.83 -0.91 2.85
N THR A 34 4.72 -0.10 2.31
CA THR A 34 5.77 -0.58 1.41
C THR A 34 6.96 -1.10 2.21
N VAL A 35 7.36 -2.35 1.92
CA VAL A 35 8.33 -3.09 2.73
C VAL A 35 9.38 -3.78 1.87
N ASN A 36 10.43 -4.31 2.52
CA ASN A 36 11.36 -5.25 1.91
C ASN A 36 11.00 -6.69 2.33
N THR A 37 11.71 -7.66 1.79
CA THR A 37 11.46 -9.09 2.08
C THR A 37 12.41 -9.68 3.13
N VAL A 38 13.22 -8.85 3.79
CA VAL A 38 14.15 -9.30 4.84
C VAL A 38 13.73 -8.93 6.26
N GLY A 39 12.60 -8.27 6.43
CA GLY A 39 12.02 -8.04 7.76
C GLY A 39 12.48 -6.77 8.47
N VAL A 40 12.98 -5.77 7.75
CA VAL A 40 13.49 -4.52 8.33
C VAL A 40 12.57 -3.35 8.00
N MET A 41 12.04 -2.68 9.02
CA MET A 41 11.29 -1.43 8.90
C MET A 41 12.11 -0.30 9.55
N GLY A 42 13.16 0.16 8.84
CA GLY A 42 14.15 1.07 9.41
C GLY A 42 14.06 2.53 8.95
N LYS A 43 13.32 2.81 7.89
CA LYS A 43 13.23 4.16 7.30
C LYS A 43 11.86 4.47 6.73
N GLY A 44 11.58 5.76 6.55
CA GLY A 44 10.44 6.26 5.82
C GLY A 44 9.10 5.78 6.37
N ILE A 45 8.18 5.49 5.47
CA ILE A 45 6.82 5.08 5.84
C ILE A 45 6.83 3.74 6.61
N ALA A 46 7.71 2.82 6.29
CA ALA A 46 7.80 1.55 7.00
C ALA A 46 8.14 1.74 8.48
N LEU A 47 9.04 2.66 8.81
CA LEU A 47 9.36 2.98 10.20
C LEU A 47 8.15 3.55 10.94
N GLN A 48 7.39 4.43 10.29
CA GLN A 48 6.15 4.98 10.86
C GLN A 48 5.12 3.87 11.13
N PHE A 49 4.98 2.91 10.20
CA PHE A 49 4.11 1.74 10.42
C PHE A 49 4.58 0.86 11.57
N LYS A 50 5.88 0.67 11.71
CA LYS A 50 6.45 -0.09 12.84
C LYS A 50 6.05 0.51 14.18
N GLU A 51 6.13 1.83 14.29
CA GLU A 51 5.78 2.56 15.51
C GLU A 51 4.27 2.57 15.76
N ALA A 52 3.47 2.75 14.70
CA ALA A 52 2.01 2.85 14.82
C ALA A 52 1.33 1.49 14.98
N PHE A 53 1.89 0.43 14.41
CA PHE A 53 1.29 -0.90 14.38
C PHE A 53 2.32 -1.98 14.74
N PRO A 54 2.67 -2.10 16.03
CA PRO A 54 3.72 -3.03 16.46
C PRO A 54 3.38 -4.51 16.21
N TYR A 55 2.11 -4.89 16.30
CA TYR A 55 1.70 -6.26 16.00
C TYR A 55 1.94 -6.61 14.52
N ASN A 56 1.56 -5.71 13.62
CA ASN A 56 1.83 -5.87 12.18
C ASN A 56 3.33 -6.04 11.92
N TYR A 57 4.15 -5.23 12.57
CA TYR A 57 5.60 -5.35 12.43
C TYR A 57 6.11 -6.73 12.83
N GLN A 58 5.61 -7.27 13.94
CA GLN A 58 6.01 -8.59 14.43
C GLN A 58 5.61 -9.70 13.46
N VAL A 59 4.38 -9.67 12.97
CA VAL A 59 3.89 -10.65 11.97
C VAL A 59 4.71 -10.59 10.69
N TYR A 60 4.98 -9.37 10.21
CA TYR A 60 5.80 -9.15 9.02
C TYR A 60 7.22 -9.69 9.20
N ARG A 61 7.87 -9.35 10.30
CA ARG A 61 9.23 -9.82 10.58
C ARG A 61 9.31 -11.35 10.63
N ASP A 62 8.36 -11.98 11.28
CA ASP A 62 8.31 -13.44 11.39
C ASP A 62 8.07 -14.11 10.03
N ALA A 63 7.20 -13.55 9.21
CA ALA A 63 6.94 -14.02 7.86
C ALA A 63 8.22 -13.94 6.99
N CYS A 64 8.96 -12.84 7.07
CA CYS A 64 10.21 -12.67 6.33
C CYS A 64 11.28 -13.66 6.77
N LYS A 65 11.41 -13.92 8.09
CA LYS A 65 12.34 -14.93 8.62
C LYS A 65 12.06 -16.33 8.08
N LYS A 66 10.79 -16.63 7.82
CA LYS A 66 10.36 -17.93 7.30
C LYS A 66 10.33 -17.98 5.77
N GLY A 67 10.76 -16.91 5.08
CA GLY A 67 10.72 -16.84 3.63
C GLY A 67 9.31 -16.81 3.04
N LYS A 68 8.32 -16.40 3.81
CA LYS A 68 6.90 -16.43 3.41
C LYS A 68 6.40 -15.15 2.74
N LEU A 69 7.24 -14.15 2.60
CA LEU A 69 6.87 -12.91 1.91
C LEU A 69 7.89 -12.60 0.82
N GLN A 70 7.42 -12.59 -0.42
CA GLN A 70 8.23 -12.35 -1.60
C GLN A 70 7.65 -11.22 -2.45
N ILE A 71 8.43 -10.72 -3.40
CA ILE A 71 7.94 -9.77 -4.41
C ILE A 71 6.73 -10.37 -5.14
N GLY A 72 5.69 -9.57 -5.33
CA GLY A 72 4.45 -10.00 -5.97
C GLY A 72 3.46 -10.69 -5.04
N GLU A 73 3.80 -10.81 -3.76
CA GLU A 73 2.92 -11.31 -2.72
C GLU A 73 2.56 -10.19 -1.75
N LEU A 74 1.42 -10.33 -1.10
CA LEU A 74 0.97 -9.38 -0.07
C LEU A 74 0.83 -10.10 1.26
N LEU A 75 1.20 -9.41 2.34
CA LEU A 75 0.93 -9.87 3.69
C LEU A 75 -0.08 -8.90 4.32
N VAL A 76 -1.30 -9.37 4.55
CA VAL A 76 -2.37 -8.55 5.11
C VAL A 76 -2.57 -8.91 6.57
N VAL A 77 -2.48 -7.88 7.43
CA VAL A 77 -2.59 -8.03 8.88
C VAL A 77 -3.60 -7.03 9.42
N LYS A 78 -4.54 -7.48 10.24
CA LYS A 78 -5.38 -6.58 11.00
C LYS A 78 -4.64 -6.17 12.27
N ASP A 79 -4.50 -4.87 12.46
CA ASP A 79 -3.87 -4.32 13.65
C ASP A 79 -4.64 -3.06 14.08
N SER A 80 -4.44 -2.64 15.29
CA SER A 80 -5.10 -1.45 15.81
C SER A 80 -4.12 -0.64 16.65
N ASN A 81 -4.37 0.66 16.71
CA ASN A 81 -3.69 1.51 17.66
C ASN A 81 -4.68 2.46 18.33
N PHE A 82 -4.22 3.10 19.40
CA PHE A 82 -5.07 3.92 20.24
C PHE A 82 -5.63 5.15 19.53
N LEU A 83 -4.89 5.68 18.55
CA LEU A 83 -5.24 6.93 17.87
C LEU A 83 -6.18 6.72 16.68
N THR A 84 -5.98 5.66 15.91
CA THR A 84 -6.68 5.46 14.64
C THR A 84 -7.61 4.27 14.61
N GLY A 85 -7.63 3.44 15.67
CA GLY A 85 -8.46 2.24 15.74
C GLY A 85 -7.93 1.10 14.87
N GLU A 86 -8.82 0.17 14.53
CA GLU A 86 -8.48 -1.01 13.73
C GLU A 86 -8.28 -0.65 12.26
N LYS A 87 -7.21 -1.19 11.69
CA LYS A 87 -6.85 -1.03 10.28
C LYS A 87 -6.45 -2.38 9.69
N GLN A 88 -6.72 -2.54 8.42
CA GLN A 88 -6.15 -3.60 7.61
C GLN A 88 -4.83 -3.09 7.02
N ILE A 89 -3.72 -3.68 7.44
CA ILE A 89 -2.40 -3.28 6.97
C ILE A 89 -1.98 -4.23 5.84
N ILE A 90 -1.75 -3.68 4.67
CA ILE A 90 -1.34 -4.44 3.48
C ILE A 90 0.15 -4.21 3.28
N ASN A 91 0.96 -5.17 3.70
CA ASN A 91 2.40 -5.11 3.50
C ASN A 91 2.73 -5.51 2.06
N PHE A 92 3.29 -4.56 1.34
CA PHE A 92 3.53 -4.61 -0.10
C PHE A 92 5.04 -4.55 -0.37
N PRO A 93 5.69 -5.66 -0.72
CA PRO A 93 7.12 -5.66 -0.98
C PRO A 93 7.49 -4.85 -2.21
N THR A 94 8.37 -3.88 -2.01
CA THR A 94 8.94 -3.04 -3.08
C THR A 94 10.44 -3.26 -3.26
N LYS A 95 11.07 -3.99 -2.34
CA LYS A 95 12.50 -4.31 -2.35
C LYS A 95 12.72 -5.72 -1.86
N THR A 96 13.75 -6.37 -2.39
CA THR A 96 14.20 -7.66 -1.86
C THR A 96 15.00 -7.49 -0.57
N ASP A 97 15.74 -6.38 -0.46
CA ASP A 97 16.55 -6.03 0.70
C ASP A 97 16.56 -4.50 0.84
N TRP A 98 16.60 -3.99 2.08
CA TRP A 98 16.57 -2.55 2.33
C TRP A 98 17.77 -1.79 1.72
N ARG A 99 18.87 -2.50 1.44
CA ARG A 99 20.08 -1.94 0.81
C ARG A 99 20.01 -1.86 -0.71
N MET A 100 19.04 -2.56 -1.30
CA MET A 100 18.88 -2.63 -2.75
C MET A 100 17.83 -1.64 -3.24
N PRO A 101 17.92 -1.14 -4.48
CA PRO A 101 16.86 -0.32 -5.05
C PRO A 101 15.61 -1.13 -5.34
N SER A 102 14.48 -0.43 -5.46
CA SER A 102 13.27 -1.02 -6.04
C SER A 102 13.43 -1.18 -7.55
N GLU A 103 12.57 -2.02 -8.14
CA GLU A 103 12.49 -2.17 -9.60
C GLU A 103 11.03 -2.02 -10.03
N TYR A 104 10.81 -1.50 -11.22
CA TYR A 104 9.44 -1.29 -11.72
C TYR A 104 8.64 -2.58 -11.81
N VAL A 105 9.28 -3.70 -12.14
CA VAL A 105 8.62 -5.00 -12.18
C VAL A 105 8.12 -5.44 -10.80
N TYR A 106 8.78 -5.06 -9.72
CA TYR A 106 8.32 -5.35 -8.35
C TYR A 106 7.01 -4.62 -8.06
N ILE A 107 6.93 -3.37 -8.49
CA ILE A 107 5.74 -2.54 -8.32
C ILE A 107 4.57 -3.12 -9.11
N GLU A 108 4.81 -3.46 -10.36
CA GLU A 108 3.78 -4.04 -11.24
C GLU A 108 3.23 -5.35 -10.66
N LYS A 109 4.11 -6.27 -10.26
CA LYS A 109 3.70 -7.54 -9.65
C LYS A 109 2.90 -7.34 -8.37
N GLY A 110 3.33 -6.43 -7.52
CA GLY A 110 2.62 -6.11 -6.28
C GLY A 110 1.25 -5.48 -6.54
N LEU A 111 1.15 -4.60 -7.52
CA LEU A 111 -0.12 -3.97 -7.89
C LEU A 111 -1.11 -4.97 -8.49
N ILE A 112 -0.64 -5.94 -9.26
CA ILE A 112 -1.48 -7.03 -9.78
C ILE A 112 -2.02 -7.86 -8.62
N ALA A 113 -1.17 -8.20 -7.64
CA ALA A 113 -1.59 -8.91 -6.43
C ALA A 113 -2.60 -8.09 -5.63
N LEU A 114 -2.38 -6.78 -5.51
CA LEU A 114 -3.29 -5.87 -4.81
C LEU A 114 -4.66 -5.81 -5.49
N ARG A 115 -4.69 -5.71 -6.82
CA ARG A 115 -5.93 -5.76 -7.58
C ARG A 115 -6.69 -7.04 -7.31
N THR A 116 -6.03 -8.17 -7.38
CA THR A 116 -6.63 -9.49 -7.11
C THR A 116 -7.20 -9.55 -5.70
N TYR A 117 -6.44 -9.07 -4.72
CA TYR A 117 -6.89 -9.03 -3.32
C TYR A 117 -8.16 -8.18 -3.16
N ILE A 118 -8.19 -6.99 -3.75
CA ILE A 118 -9.34 -6.09 -3.68
C ILE A 118 -10.58 -6.74 -4.34
N GLN A 119 -10.41 -7.37 -5.48
CA GLN A 119 -11.50 -8.05 -6.19
C GLN A 119 -12.04 -9.23 -5.40
N GLU A 120 -11.17 -9.98 -4.73
CA GLU A 120 -11.54 -11.19 -4.01
C GLU A 120 -12.19 -10.89 -2.66
N TYR A 121 -11.62 -9.98 -1.87
CA TYR A 121 -12.09 -9.71 -0.50
C TYR A 121 -12.90 -8.43 -0.38
N GLY A 122 -12.71 -7.49 -1.26
CA GLY A 122 -13.36 -6.19 -1.20
C GLY A 122 -12.83 -5.32 -0.05
N MET A 123 -13.03 -4.01 -0.19
CA MET A 123 -12.81 -3.02 0.87
C MET A 123 -13.49 -1.72 0.45
N GLU A 124 -13.82 -0.86 1.39
CA GLU A 124 -14.47 0.40 1.06
C GLU A 124 -13.49 1.43 0.50
N ASN A 125 -12.33 1.53 1.12
CA ASN A 125 -11.32 2.51 0.76
C ASN A 125 -9.92 2.01 1.11
N LEU A 126 -8.94 2.56 0.40
CA LEU A 126 -7.54 2.20 0.55
C LEU A 126 -6.70 3.47 0.46
N ALA A 127 -5.75 3.62 1.35
CA ALA A 127 -4.70 4.65 1.26
C ALA A 127 -3.36 3.96 1.04
N MET A 128 -2.58 4.45 0.06
CA MET A 128 -1.30 3.86 -0.29
C MET A 128 -0.26 4.94 -0.60
N PRO A 129 1.01 4.70 -0.28
CA PRO A 129 2.09 5.60 -0.71
C PRO A 129 2.41 5.38 -2.18
N ALA A 130 3.29 6.21 -2.74
CA ALA A 130 3.87 6.02 -4.06
C ALA A 130 4.91 4.89 -3.97
N PRO A 131 4.59 3.66 -4.40
CA PRO A 131 5.45 2.52 -4.12
C PRO A 131 6.77 2.62 -4.89
N GLY A 132 7.87 2.43 -4.18
CA GLY A 132 9.22 2.45 -4.75
C GLY A 132 9.79 3.84 -5.04
N CYS A 133 9.04 4.92 -4.82
CA CYS A 133 9.44 6.28 -5.23
C CYS A 133 10.22 7.07 -4.17
N GLY A 134 10.25 6.61 -2.93
CA GLY A 134 11.07 7.23 -1.89
C GLY A 134 12.46 6.61 -1.85
N ASN A 135 12.72 5.81 -0.81
CA ASN A 135 13.98 5.09 -0.65
C ASN A 135 14.25 4.05 -1.75
N GLY A 136 13.24 3.69 -2.53
CA GLY A 136 13.38 2.76 -3.64
C GLY A 136 14.04 3.33 -4.89
N GLY A 137 14.05 4.64 -5.04
CA GLY A 137 14.73 5.34 -6.14
C GLY A 137 13.99 5.35 -7.46
N LEU A 138 12.73 4.87 -7.53
CA LEU A 138 11.96 4.88 -8.76
C LEU A 138 11.38 6.27 -9.06
N THR A 139 11.16 6.54 -10.34
CA THR A 139 10.64 7.81 -10.84
C THR A 139 9.11 7.82 -10.80
N TRP A 140 8.54 8.82 -10.13
CA TRP A 140 7.09 8.93 -9.96
C TRP A 140 6.34 9.02 -11.29
N SER A 141 6.85 9.77 -12.26
CA SER A 141 6.21 9.90 -13.58
C SER A 141 6.11 8.58 -14.34
N ILE A 142 6.89 7.56 -13.94
CA ILE A 142 6.83 6.21 -14.50
C ILE A 142 5.91 5.32 -13.67
N VAL A 143 5.97 5.43 -12.34
CA VAL A 143 5.17 4.60 -11.42
C VAL A 143 3.68 4.98 -11.48
N LYS A 144 3.36 6.25 -11.57
CA LYS A 144 1.97 6.73 -11.59
C LYS A 144 1.11 6.05 -12.68
N PRO A 145 1.54 5.98 -13.96
CA PRO A 145 0.77 5.27 -14.98
C PRO A 145 0.62 3.77 -14.71
N ILE A 146 1.59 3.15 -14.06
CA ILE A 146 1.50 1.73 -13.69
C ILE A 146 0.39 1.52 -12.67
N ILE A 147 0.29 2.41 -11.67
CA ILE A 147 -0.80 2.38 -10.69
C ILE A 147 -2.15 2.52 -11.38
N GLU A 148 -2.28 3.52 -12.24
CA GLU A 148 -3.52 3.78 -12.97
C GLU A 148 -3.94 2.58 -13.81
N LYS A 149 -2.99 1.96 -14.52
CA LYS A 149 -3.24 0.78 -15.34
C LYS A 149 -3.66 -0.43 -14.50
N CYS A 150 -2.94 -0.69 -13.40
CA CYS A 150 -3.16 -1.90 -12.60
C CYS A 150 -4.41 -1.81 -11.72
N LEU A 151 -4.79 -0.63 -11.27
CA LEU A 151 -5.88 -0.45 -10.31
C LEU A 151 -7.13 0.21 -10.88
N SER A 152 -7.17 0.46 -12.19
CA SER A 152 -8.34 1.05 -12.84
C SER A 152 -9.56 0.13 -12.79
N GLY A 153 -10.75 0.72 -12.72
CA GLY A 153 -12.01 -0.02 -12.79
C GLY A 153 -12.44 -0.75 -11.52
N LEU A 154 -11.70 -0.61 -10.42
CA LEU A 154 -12.08 -1.18 -9.14
C LEU A 154 -13.17 -0.32 -8.48
N ASP A 155 -14.14 -0.96 -7.83
CA ASP A 155 -15.25 -0.29 -7.15
C ASP A 155 -14.90 0.09 -5.71
N ILE A 156 -13.79 0.80 -5.54
CA ILE A 156 -13.35 1.36 -4.26
C ILE A 156 -12.71 2.72 -4.47
N VAL A 157 -12.57 3.47 -3.40
CA VAL A 157 -11.78 4.71 -3.40
C VAL A 157 -10.35 4.39 -2.99
N ILE A 158 -9.41 4.72 -3.87
CA ILE A 158 -7.98 4.57 -3.63
C ILE A 158 -7.34 5.95 -3.57
N GLU A 159 -6.78 6.31 -2.43
CA GLU A 159 -6.00 7.52 -2.27
C GLU A 159 -4.51 7.17 -2.35
N VAL A 160 -3.82 7.75 -3.33
CA VAL A 160 -2.38 7.55 -3.51
C VAL A 160 -1.65 8.81 -3.08
N TYR A 161 -0.72 8.66 -2.15
CA TYR A 161 0.08 9.77 -1.61
C TYR A 161 1.31 9.96 -2.48
N GLU A 162 1.36 11.07 -3.18
CA GLU A 162 2.47 11.41 -4.05
C GLU A 162 3.76 11.57 -3.25
N PRO A 163 4.95 11.33 -3.86
CA PRO A 163 6.23 11.56 -3.20
C PRO A 163 6.37 13.02 -2.76
N GLY A 164 6.97 13.22 -1.59
CA GLY A 164 7.22 14.54 -1.03
C GLY A 164 8.33 15.30 -1.73
#